data_bedd15beaa7811893b1ceb58b2820ce7
#
_entry.id   bedd15beaa7811893b1ceb58b2820ce7
#
_cell.length_a   1.000
_cell.length_b   1.000
_cell.length_c   1.000
_cell.angle_alpha   90.00
_cell.angle_beta   90.00
_cell.angle_gamma   90.00
#
_symmetry.space_group_name_H-M   'P 1'
#
loop_
_entity.id
_entity.type
_entity.pdbx_description
1 polymer ?
#
loop_
_entity_poly.entity_id
_entity_poly.type
_entity_poly.pdbx_seq_one_letter_code
_entity_poly.pdbx_strand_id
1 'polypeptide(L)'
;MKEMNIPVGVSDFEEIRKNGYYYIDKSGLIGELLSRTGTKVTLITRPRRFGKTLGMSMLESFFDIRKDSRKLFEGLEIAKNQALCDAWMNQYPTAFVSFRQVDGLDFAGAYDMLTWVISELYKRHLYLLDSDKIDNTDKDIAKQLARGNASLKDTKGSLMLLTRMMQQHYGKPVILLIDEYDVPVAKANNNGYYNEMLDVMKGLMQALKDNQALRFAVVTGCLKIAKESIFTGTNNFVSDTITNSRLSEYFGFVQSEVDQLLKDADLTEQSDNIKKWYDGYHFGDFDVYCPWDVMNYMLELQRDPKAKPISYWKNTSDNAIIRSFIDYAGSTITNKLETLMAGGCIVQRVDENLTYDYLHSSEENLWSTLYLTGYLTKARDEDYKGELPDGMVALMIPNAEIKEIFETTVIKWFDDSTKKWNRNALFDAVWNGDSEGITKEMNALLRRTISYHDYREDFYHAFLAGIFTGAGYMVDSNKEHGEGRSDVVVYDSINARVAIFEAKYTKTLGNLESECEKALQQIDDRMYAKEYEDDYDQILCYGISFFKKRCMVKKK
;
A
#
# COMPACT_ATOMS: atom_id res chain seq x y z
N MET A 1 -19.78 13.20 20.62
CA MET A 1 -19.50 12.47 19.38
C MET A 1 -20.81 12.24 18.64
N LYS A 2 -20.89 12.61 17.38
CA LYS A 2 -22.08 12.42 16.53
C LYS A 2 -21.89 11.09 15.78
N GLU A 3 -22.90 10.21 15.86
CA GLU A 3 -22.88 8.96 15.10
C GLU A 3 -22.98 9.25 13.59
N MET A 4 -22.08 8.68 12.82
CA MET A 4 -21.99 8.85 11.38
C MET A 4 -22.03 7.49 10.71
N ASN A 5 -22.67 7.40 9.56
CA ASN A 5 -22.75 6.17 8.80
C ASN A 5 -21.47 6.01 7.94
N ILE A 6 -20.40 5.43 8.51
CA ILE A 6 -19.07 5.32 7.89
C ILE A 6 -19.01 4.13 6.92
N PRO A 7 -18.73 4.34 5.61
CA PRO A 7 -18.73 3.27 4.59
C PRO A 7 -17.39 2.52 4.53
N VAL A 8 -17.08 1.67 5.49
CA VAL A 8 -15.89 0.83 5.42
C VAL A 8 -16.14 -0.39 4.52
N GLY A 9 -15.31 -0.57 3.49
CA GLY A 9 -15.41 -1.70 2.55
C GLY A 9 -16.45 -1.53 1.43
N VAL A 10 -17.18 -0.42 1.40
CA VAL A 10 -18.12 -0.09 0.33
C VAL A 10 -17.40 0.72 -0.75
N SER A 11 -17.37 0.22 -1.96
CA SER A 11 -16.74 0.87 -3.13
C SER A 11 -17.76 1.19 -4.25
N ASP A 12 -19.04 1.00 -4.00
CA ASP A 12 -20.13 1.36 -4.91
C ASP A 12 -20.65 2.75 -4.56
N PHE A 13 -20.52 3.70 -5.49
CA PHE A 13 -20.95 5.09 -5.29
C PHE A 13 -22.46 5.20 -5.12
N GLU A 14 -23.21 4.43 -5.89
CA GLU A 14 -24.68 4.43 -5.83
C GLU A 14 -25.18 3.94 -4.48
N GLU A 15 -24.56 2.85 -3.96
CA GLU A 15 -24.84 2.32 -2.63
C GLU A 15 -24.55 3.37 -1.52
N ILE A 16 -23.37 4.02 -1.61
CA ILE A 16 -22.99 5.07 -0.63
C ILE A 16 -24.02 6.18 -0.60
N ARG A 17 -24.43 6.69 -1.77
CA ARG A 17 -25.33 7.83 -1.86
C ARG A 17 -26.78 7.48 -1.49
N LYS A 18 -27.25 6.29 -1.87
CA LYS A 18 -28.62 5.84 -1.56
C LYS A 18 -28.83 5.54 -0.06
N ASN A 19 -27.81 4.99 0.59
CA ASN A 19 -27.91 4.61 1.99
C ASN A 19 -27.49 5.74 2.97
N GLY A 20 -27.14 6.93 2.43
CA GLY A 20 -26.75 8.06 3.26
C GLY A 20 -25.46 7.82 4.03
N TYR A 21 -24.54 7.04 3.50
CA TYR A 21 -23.18 6.92 4.04
C TYR A 21 -22.45 8.26 3.94
N TYR A 22 -21.52 8.47 4.85
CA TYR A 22 -20.66 9.66 4.78
C TYR A 22 -19.77 9.58 3.54
N TYR A 23 -19.83 10.60 2.72
CA TYR A 23 -19.09 10.67 1.45
C TYR A 23 -18.27 11.96 1.39
N ILE A 24 -16.96 11.83 1.21
CA ILE A 24 -16.07 12.95 0.90
C ILE A 24 -16.13 13.17 -0.60
N ASP A 25 -16.57 14.38 -1.00
CA ASP A 25 -16.88 14.70 -2.37
C ASP A 25 -15.62 14.74 -3.26
N LYS A 26 -15.55 13.81 -4.19
CA LYS A 26 -14.51 13.72 -5.23
C LYS A 26 -15.07 13.90 -6.65
N SER A 27 -16.30 14.43 -6.75
CA SER A 27 -16.99 14.57 -8.04
C SER A 27 -16.32 15.58 -8.98
N GLY A 28 -15.47 16.46 -8.48
CA GLY A 28 -14.60 17.32 -9.29
C GLY A 28 -13.71 16.56 -10.27
N LEU A 29 -13.37 15.29 -9.98
CA LEU A 29 -12.67 14.38 -10.91
C LEU A 29 -13.35 14.32 -12.30
N ILE A 30 -14.68 14.34 -12.34
CA ILE A 30 -15.45 14.30 -13.59
C ILE A 30 -15.15 15.53 -14.44
N GLY A 31 -15.18 16.71 -13.83
CA GLY A 31 -14.87 17.98 -14.50
C GLY A 31 -13.44 17.99 -15.04
N GLU A 32 -12.48 17.54 -14.24
CA GLU A 32 -11.08 17.50 -14.63
C GLU A 32 -10.80 16.50 -15.78
N LEU A 33 -11.43 15.34 -15.78
CA LEU A 33 -11.33 14.38 -16.88
C LEU A 33 -11.93 14.96 -18.18
N LEU A 34 -13.02 15.70 -18.10
CA LEU A 34 -13.70 16.29 -19.25
C LEU A 34 -13.05 17.58 -19.76
N SER A 35 -12.20 18.23 -18.96
CA SER A 35 -11.48 19.46 -19.36
C SER A 35 -10.54 19.25 -20.56
N ARG A 36 -10.05 18.02 -20.76
CA ARG A 36 -9.12 17.64 -21.85
C ARG A 36 -9.83 16.81 -22.92
N THR A 37 -10.58 17.46 -23.77
CA THR A 37 -11.41 16.80 -24.81
C THR A 37 -10.62 16.01 -25.86
N GLY A 38 -9.31 16.24 -26.00
CA GLY A 38 -8.42 15.52 -26.94
C GLY A 38 -7.85 14.20 -26.40
N THR A 39 -7.97 13.91 -25.11
CA THR A 39 -7.44 12.67 -24.52
C THR A 39 -8.39 11.52 -24.76
N LYS A 40 -7.92 10.46 -25.43
CA LYS A 40 -8.71 9.27 -25.68
C LYS A 40 -8.62 8.25 -24.55
N VAL A 41 -7.45 8.11 -23.90
CA VAL A 41 -7.25 7.17 -22.81
C VAL A 41 -6.52 7.86 -21.66
N THR A 42 -7.09 7.84 -20.48
CA THR A 42 -6.45 8.28 -19.24
C THR A 42 -6.16 7.05 -18.37
N LEU A 43 -4.87 6.79 -18.12
CA LEU A 43 -4.43 5.81 -17.13
C LEU A 43 -4.17 6.55 -15.82
N ILE A 44 -4.77 6.07 -14.75
CA ILE A 44 -4.59 6.62 -13.40
C ILE A 44 -3.97 5.53 -12.52
N THR A 45 -2.74 5.74 -12.07
CA THR A 45 -2.09 4.82 -11.14
C THR A 45 -1.93 5.45 -9.78
N ARG A 46 -2.47 4.77 -8.78
CA ARG A 46 -2.38 5.15 -7.36
C ARG A 46 -2.17 3.90 -6.51
N PRO A 47 -1.56 4.00 -5.35
CA PRO A 47 -1.46 2.89 -4.42
C PRO A 47 -2.82 2.27 -4.11
N ARG A 48 -2.84 1.07 -3.56
CA ARG A 48 -4.08 0.45 -3.11
C ARG A 48 -4.75 1.31 -2.04
N ARG A 49 -6.12 1.29 -1.99
CA ARG A 49 -6.95 1.95 -0.96
C ARG A 49 -7.06 3.48 -1.05
N PHE A 50 -6.58 4.06 -2.13
CA PHE A 50 -6.73 5.50 -2.42
C PHE A 50 -7.99 5.84 -3.22
N GLY A 51 -9.06 5.03 -3.16
CA GLY A 51 -10.37 5.38 -3.70
C GLY A 51 -10.56 5.11 -5.21
N LYS A 52 -9.64 4.41 -5.91
CA LYS A 52 -9.73 4.15 -7.36
C LYS A 52 -11.07 3.53 -7.77
N THR A 53 -11.45 2.40 -7.18
CA THR A 53 -12.69 1.68 -7.51
C THR A 53 -13.93 2.52 -7.25
N LEU A 54 -13.97 3.27 -6.13
CA LEU A 54 -15.07 4.17 -5.84
C LEU A 54 -15.18 5.31 -6.87
N GLY A 55 -14.05 5.88 -7.27
CA GLY A 55 -13.99 6.87 -8.35
C GLY A 55 -14.53 6.31 -9.67
N MET A 56 -14.18 5.06 -10.03
CA MET A 56 -14.70 4.39 -11.23
C MET A 56 -16.19 4.12 -11.15
N SER A 57 -16.72 3.69 -10.01
CA SER A 57 -18.16 3.52 -9.77
C SER A 57 -18.93 4.85 -9.87
N MET A 58 -18.34 5.94 -9.37
CA MET A 58 -18.88 7.29 -9.53
C MET A 58 -18.93 7.70 -11.01
N LEU A 59 -17.88 7.45 -11.79
CA LEU A 59 -17.83 7.75 -13.22
C LEU A 59 -18.88 6.93 -13.98
N GLU A 60 -19.03 5.62 -13.70
CA GLU A 60 -20.08 4.79 -14.28
C GLU A 60 -21.48 5.36 -13.97
N SER A 61 -21.73 5.72 -12.72
CA SER A 61 -23.00 6.31 -12.32
C SER A 61 -23.29 7.63 -13.02
N PHE A 62 -22.25 8.44 -13.26
CA PHE A 62 -22.41 9.73 -13.94
C PHE A 62 -22.68 9.59 -15.43
N PHE A 63 -21.96 8.71 -16.13
CA PHE A 63 -22.00 8.68 -17.59
C PHE A 63 -23.06 7.73 -18.18
N ASP A 64 -23.37 6.61 -17.49
CA ASP A 64 -24.16 5.52 -18.09
C ASP A 64 -25.58 5.97 -18.48
N ILE A 65 -25.84 5.92 -19.79
CA ILE A 65 -27.14 6.28 -20.41
C ILE A 65 -28.32 5.47 -19.87
N ARG A 66 -28.06 4.32 -19.26
CA ARG A 66 -29.10 3.44 -18.69
C ARG A 66 -29.53 3.86 -17.28
N LYS A 67 -28.83 4.83 -16.65
CA LYS A 67 -29.08 5.27 -15.30
C LYS A 67 -29.80 6.62 -15.27
N ASP A 68 -30.45 6.93 -14.15
CA ASP A 68 -30.88 8.27 -13.78
C ASP A 68 -30.23 8.62 -12.44
N SER A 69 -29.12 9.34 -12.51
CA SER A 69 -28.23 9.57 -11.39
C SER A 69 -28.31 10.98 -10.78
N ARG A 70 -29.23 11.83 -11.23
CA ARG A 70 -29.32 13.23 -10.79
C ARG A 70 -29.38 13.35 -9.27
N LYS A 71 -30.19 12.52 -8.60
CA LYS A 71 -30.30 12.50 -7.13
C LYS A 71 -29.02 12.07 -6.42
N LEU A 72 -28.22 11.19 -7.06
CA LEU A 72 -26.95 10.72 -6.48
C LEU A 72 -25.92 11.81 -6.41
N PHE A 73 -25.94 12.76 -7.35
CA PHE A 73 -25.00 13.88 -7.44
C PHE A 73 -25.52 15.17 -6.81
N GLU A 74 -26.75 15.18 -6.31
CA GLU A 74 -27.33 16.35 -5.65
C GLU A 74 -26.45 16.78 -4.46
N GLY A 75 -26.11 18.08 -4.42
CA GLY A 75 -25.28 18.70 -3.40
C GLY A 75 -23.76 18.51 -3.60
N LEU A 76 -23.32 17.71 -4.59
CA LEU A 76 -21.91 17.54 -4.91
C LEU A 76 -21.37 18.66 -5.82
N GLU A 77 -20.06 18.81 -5.85
CA GLU A 77 -19.37 19.87 -6.60
C GLU A 77 -19.72 19.85 -8.07
N ILE A 78 -19.73 18.69 -8.72
CA ILE A 78 -20.05 18.56 -10.14
C ILE A 78 -21.45 19.07 -10.48
N ALA A 79 -22.39 18.95 -9.57
CA ALA A 79 -23.78 19.41 -9.76
C ALA A 79 -23.89 20.95 -9.90
N LYS A 80 -22.88 21.69 -9.44
CA LYS A 80 -22.81 23.15 -9.62
C LYS A 80 -22.56 23.55 -11.08
N ASN A 81 -22.01 22.64 -11.89
CA ASN A 81 -21.77 22.85 -13.32
C ASN A 81 -22.91 22.27 -14.16
N GLN A 82 -24.04 22.97 -14.21
CA GLN A 82 -25.25 22.52 -14.90
C GLN A 82 -25.01 22.22 -16.37
N ALA A 83 -24.24 23.04 -17.09
CA ALA A 83 -23.94 22.85 -18.51
C ALA A 83 -23.20 21.52 -18.77
N LEU A 84 -22.27 21.17 -17.90
CA LEU A 84 -21.54 19.91 -17.98
C LEU A 84 -22.49 18.74 -17.65
N CYS A 85 -23.30 18.85 -16.61
CA CYS A 85 -24.29 17.83 -16.25
C CYS A 85 -25.28 17.57 -17.40
N ASP A 86 -25.82 18.61 -18.01
CA ASP A 86 -26.77 18.48 -19.11
C ASP A 86 -26.15 17.81 -20.35
N ALA A 87 -24.85 18.07 -20.60
CA ALA A 87 -24.14 17.51 -21.76
C ALA A 87 -23.69 16.06 -21.57
N TRP A 88 -23.41 15.62 -20.31
CA TRP A 88 -22.69 14.39 -20.06
C TRP A 88 -23.39 13.42 -19.11
N MET A 89 -24.17 13.90 -18.13
CA MET A 89 -24.78 13.04 -17.11
C MET A 89 -25.82 12.13 -17.75
N ASN A 90 -25.58 10.84 -17.67
CA ASN A 90 -26.44 9.77 -18.25
C ASN A 90 -26.67 9.92 -19.77
N GLN A 91 -25.67 10.42 -20.51
CA GLN A 91 -25.76 10.68 -21.94
C GLN A 91 -25.00 9.69 -22.82
N TYR A 92 -24.13 8.85 -22.25
CA TYR A 92 -23.26 7.97 -23.02
C TYR A 92 -23.42 6.50 -22.64
N PRO A 93 -23.43 5.57 -23.63
CA PRO A 93 -23.29 4.15 -23.29
C PRO A 93 -21.95 3.94 -22.58
N THR A 94 -22.00 3.31 -21.41
CA THR A 94 -20.82 3.13 -20.55
C THR A 94 -20.65 1.66 -20.21
N ALA A 95 -19.45 1.12 -20.43
CA ALA A 95 -19.05 -0.22 -20.02
C ALA A 95 -18.01 -0.11 -18.89
N PHE A 96 -18.28 -0.79 -17.78
CA PHE A 96 -17.38 -0.86 -16.62
C PHE A 96 -16.97 -2.30 -16.34
N VAL A 97 -15.65 -2.55 -16.27
CA VAL A 97 -15.07 -3.84 -15.91
C VAL A 97 -13.99 -3.66 -14.86
N SER A 98 -13.96 -4.50 -13.83
CA SER A 98 -12.88 -4.56 -12.84
C SER A 98 -12.22 -5.94 -12.88
N PHE A 99 -10.89 -5.96 -13.00
CA PHE A 99 -10.09 -7.18 -13.00
C PHE A 99 -9.60 -7.58 -11.60
N ARG A 100 -10.11 -6.93 -10.55
CA ARG A 100 -9.70 -7.14 -9.15
C ARG A 100 -9.76 -8.61 -8.71
N GLN A 101 -10.72 -9.40 -9.26
CA GLN A 101 -10.96 -10.78 -8.86
C GLN A 101 -10.15 -11.80 -9.68
N VAL A 102 -9.41 -11.36 -10.70
CA VAL A 102 -8.65 -12.28 -11.56
C VAL A 102 -7.39 -12.73 -10.83
N ASP A 103 -7.43 -13.93 -10.29
CA ASP A 103 -6.36 -14.58 -9.54
C ASP A 103 -6.45 -16.11 -9.74
N GLY A 104 -5.34 -16.83 -9.60
CA GLY A 104 -5.26 -18.28 -9.69
C GLY A 104 -3.88 -18.79 -9.33
N LEU A 105 -3.78 -20.03 -8.87
CA LEU A 105 -2.50 -20.67 -8.57
C LEU A 105 -1.69 -20.98 -9.84
N ASP A 106 -2.38 -21.09 -10.96
CA ASP A 106 -1.83 -21.32 -12.29
C ASP A 106 -2.60 -20.51 -13.35
N PHE A 107 -2.12 -20.55 -14.59
CA PHE A 107 -2.74 -19.83 -15.70
C PHE A 107 -4.19 -20.27 -15.95
N ALA A 108 -4.48 -21.58 -15.86
CA ALA A 108 -5.82 -22.09 -16.13
C ALA A 108 -6.84 -21.53 -15.15
N GLY A 109 -6.54 -21.59 -13.83
CA GLY A 109 -7.43 -21.03 -12.81
C GLY A 109 -7.61 -19.52 -12.92
N ALA A 110 -6.54 -18.77 -13.21
CA ALA A 110 -6.62 -17.34 -13.42
C ALA A 110 -7.41 -16.97 -14.70
N TYR A 111 -7.25 -17.75 -15.77
CA TYR A 111 -8.00 -17.56 -17.01
C TYR A 111 -9.49 -17.87 -16.84
N ASP A 112 -9.85 -18.89 -16.07
CA ASP A 112 -11.24 -19.18 -15.71
C ASP A 112 -11.88 -18.00 -14.96
N MET A 113 -11.16 -17.41 -14.01
CA MET A 113 -11.64 -16.19 -13.31
C MET A 113 -11.78 -15.00 -14.26
N LEU A 114 -10.85 -14.82 -15.19
CA LEU A 114 -10.93 -13.75 -16.19
C LEU A 114 -12.15 -13.96 -17.12
N THR A 115 -12.38 -15.19 -17.60
CA THR A 115 -13.55 -15.50 -18.43
C THR A 115 -14.85 -15.31 -17.67
N TRP A 116 -14.87 -15.60 -16.37
CA TRP A 116 -16.01 -15.31 -15.51
C TRP A 116 -16.28 -13.80 -15.42
N VAL A 117 -15.24 -12.97 -15.19
CA VAL A 117 -15.38 -11.50 -15.17
C VAL A 117 -15.95 -10.96 -16.49
N ILE A 118 -15.44 -11.45 -17.63
CA ILE A 118 -15.95 -11.07 -18.95
C ILE A 118 -17.40 -11.56 -19.15
N SER A 119 -17.73 -12.76 -18.70
CA SER A 119 -19.09 -13.29 -18.74
C SER A 119 -20.07 -12.39 -17.97
N GLU A 120 -19.72 -11.99 -16.74
CA GLU A 120 -20.55 -11.08 -15.95
C GLU A 120 -20.68 -9.68 -16.61
N LEU A 121 -19.64 -9.19 -17.26
CA LEU A 121 -19.72 -7.97 -18.06
C LEU A 121 -20.75 -8.12 -19.18
N TYR A 122 -20.71 -9.20 -19.96
CA TYR A 122 -21.67 -9.44 -21.08
C TYR A 122 -23.10 -9.71 -20.59
N LYS A 123 -23.26 -10.36 -19.43
CA LYS A 123 -24.60 -10.56 -18.82
C LYS A 123 -25.29 -9.24 -18.50
N ARG A 124 -24.54 -8.23 -18.06
CA ARG A 124 -25.07 -6.87 -17.82
C ARG A 124 -25.51 -6.16 -19.10
N HIS A 125 -25.09 -6.68 -20.28
CA HIS A 125 -25.36 -6.10 -21.59
C HIS A 125 -26.17 -7.05 -22.53
N LEU A 126 -26.88 -8.02 -21.98
CA LEU A 126 -27.68 -8.98 -22.77
C LEU A 126 -28.74 -8.32 -23.69
N TYR A 127 -29.21 -7.13 -23.33
CA TYR A 127 -30.12 -6.33 -24.15
C TYR A 127 -29.58 -6.03 -25.56
N LEU A 128 -28.28 -6.08 -25.76
CA LEU A 128 -27.66 -5.90 -27.07
C LEU A 128 -27.99 -7.05 -28.03
N LEU A 129 -28.34 -8.24 -27.52
CA LEU A 129 -28.69 -9.39 -28.33
C LEU A 129 -30.04 -9.19 -29.03
N ASP A 130 -30.92 -8.36 -28.49
CA ASP A 130 -32.24 -8.04 -29.04
C ASP A 130 -32.20 -6.85 -30.01
N SER A 131 -31.04 -6.21 -30.17
CA SER A 131 -30.88 -5.06 -31.08
C SER A 131 -30.91 -5.50 -32.55
N ASP A 132 -31.73 -4.85 -33.35
CA ASP A 132 -31.81 -5.04 -34.80
C ASP A 132 -30.63 -4.40 -35.57
N LYS A 133 -29.86 -3.54 -34.91
CA LYS A 133 -28.72 -2.83 -35.49
C LYS A 133 -27.40 -3.59 -35.42
N ILE A 134 -27.36 -4.73 -34.70
CA ILE A 134 -26.16 -5.52 -34.47
C ILE A 134 -26.18 -6.78 -35.33
N ASP A 135 -25.04 -7.06 -35.96
CA ASP A 135 -24.84 -8.26 -36.77
C ASP A 135 -24.98 -9.54 -35.96
N ASN A 136 -25.57 -10.58 -36.60
CA ASN A 136 -25.80 -11.86 -35.93
C ASN A 136 -24.51 -12.56 -35.52
N THR A 137 -23.43 -12.40 -36.27
CA THR A 137 -22.11 -12.98 -35.93
C THR A 137 -21.59 -12.40 -34.63
N ASP A 138 -21.69 -11.06 -34.45
CA ASP A 138 -21.32 -10.38 -33.22
C ASP A 138 -22.19 -10.83 -32.02
N LYS A 139 -23.50 -11.00 -32.26
CA LYS A 139 -24.42 -11.53 -31.24
C LYS A 139 -24.09 -12.96 -30.83
N ASP A 140 -23.69 -13.82 -31.77
CA ASP A 140 -23.34 -15.21 -31.45
C ASP A 140 -22.04 -15.29 -30.63
N ILE A 141 -21.05 -14.49 -30.94
CA ILE A 141 -19.84 -14.36 -30.12
C ILE A 141 -20.20 -13.81 -28.72
N ALA A 142 -21.03 -12.78 -28.64
CA ALA A 142 -21.48 -12.20 -27.37
C ALA A 142 -22.23 -13.21 -26.48
N LYS A 143 -23.06 -14.10 -27.09
CA LYS A 143 -23.71 -15.20 -26.35
C LYS A 143 -22.70 -16.19 -25.77
N GLN A 144 -21.65 -16.53 -26.53
CA GLN A 144 -20.58 -17.41 -26.04
C GLN A 144 -19.79 -16.76 -24.89
N LEU A 145 -19.45 -15.46 -25.00
CA LEU A 145 -18.81 -14.69 -23.95
C LEU A 145 -19.69 -14.64 -22.70
N ALA A 146 -20.98 -14.36 -22.83
CA ALA A 146 -21.92 -14.34 -21.70
C ALA A 146 -22.06 -15.71 -21.00
N ARG A 147 -21.81 -16.81 -21.70
CA ARG A 147 -21.83 -18.18 -21.15
C ARG A 147 -20.48 -18.63 -20.57
N GLY A 148 -19.41 -17.87 -20.78
CA GLY A 148 -18.06 -18.26 -20.41
C GLY A 148 -17.43 -19.34 -21.28
N ASN A 149 -17.97 -19.58 -22.49
CA ASN A 149 -17.55 -20.63 -23.41
C ASN A 149 -16.86 -20.10 -24.69
N ALA A 150 -16.45 -18.83 -24.66
CA ALA A 150 -15.80 -18.19 -25.81
C ALA A 150 -14.37 -18.70 -26.02
N SER A 151 -13.90 -18.66 -27.28
CA SER A 151 -12.49 -18.96 -27.55
C SER A 151 -11.54 -17.93 -26.93
N LEU A 152 -10.27 -18.31 -26.74
CA LEU A 152 -9.23 -17.38 -26.28
C LEU A 152 -9.16 -16.12 -27.18
N LYS A 153 -9.31 -16.28 -28.49
CA LYS A 153 -9.33 -15.16 -29.44
C LYS A 153 -10.51 -14.22 -29.16
N ASP A 154 -11.69 -14.77 -28.95
CA ASP A 154 -12.90 -13.98 -28.73
C ASP A 154 -12.86 -13.31 -27.34
N THR A 155 -12.31 -14.00 -26.34
CA THR A 155 -12.06 -13.41 -25.01
C THR A 155 -11.10 -12.23 -25.12
N LYS A 156 -9.97 -12.33 -25.84
CA LYS A 156 -9.05 -11.23 -26.09
C LYS A 156 -9.71 -10.06 -26.84
N GLY A 157 -10.64 -10.34 -27.75
CA GLY A 157 -11.39 -9.34 -28.53
C GLY A 157 -12.63 -8.77 -27.82
N SER A 158 -12.96 -9.26 -26.64
CA SER A 158 -14.27 -9.03 -26.01
C SER A 158 -14.58 -7.55 -25.74
N LEU A 159 -13.64 -6.77 -25.22
CA LEU A 159 -13.87 -5.33 -24.95
C LEU A 159 -14.08 -4.53 -26.24
N MET A 160 -13.33 -4.85 -27.30
CA MET A 160 -13.51 -4.24 -28.63
C MET A 160 -14.89 -4.56 -29.19
N LEU A 161 -15.30 -5.82 -29.11
CA LEU A 161 -16.62 -6.29 -29.57
C LEU A 161 -17.75 -5.58 -28.81
N LEU A 162 -17.65 -5.54 -27.47
CA LEU A 162 -18.69 -4.91 -26.64
C LEU A 162 -18.87 -3.43 -26.98
N THR A 163 -17.77 -2.67 -27.09
CA THR A 163 -17.84 -1.24 -27.41
C THR A 163 -18.44 -1.01 -28.81
N ARG A 164 -18.11 -1.85 -29.81
CA ARG A 164 -18.71 -1.80 -31.13
C ARG A 164 -20.20 -2.06 -31.09
N MET A 165 -20.64 -3.12 -30.43
CA MET A 165 -22.06 -3.46 -30.27
C MET A 165 -22.84 -2.33 -29.57
N MET A 166 -22.29 -1.76 -28.52
CA MET A 166 -22.92 -0.63 -27.80
C MET A 166 -23.05 0.61 -28.71
N GLN A 167 -21.99 0.95 -29.46
CA GLN A 167 -22.02 2.06 -30.40
C GLN A 167 -23.11 1.84 -31.50
N GLN A 168 -23.20 0.65 -32.06
CA GLN A 168 -24.20 0.33 -33.06
C GLN A 168 -25.63 0.44 -32.49
N HIS A 169 -25.85 -0.06 -31.29
CA HIS A 169 -27.16 -0.03 -30.65
C HIS A 169 -27.64 1.39 -30.35
N TYR A 170 -26.79 2.19 -29.65
CA TYR A 170 -27.16 3.53 -29.22
C TYR A 170 -26.94 4.63 -30.27
N GLY A 171 -26.13 4.37 -31.30
CA GLY A 171 -25.71 5.41 -32.25
C GLY A 171 -24.80 6.49 -31.62
N LYS A 172 -24.23 6.21 -30.45
CA LYS A 172 -23.36 7.11 -29.69
C LYS A 172 -22.04 6.43 -29.37
N PRO A 173 -20.92 7.18 -29.32
CA PRO A 173 -19.66 6.61 -28.89
C PRO A 173 -19.71 6.20 -27.41
N VAL A 174 -18.89 5.21 -27.03
CA VAL A 174 -18.90 4.51 -25.76
C VAL A 174 -17.83 5.06 -24.82
N ILE A 175 -18.13 5.14 -23.53
CA ILE A 175 -17.15 5.35 -22.47
C ILE A 175 -16.78 3.98 -21.91
N LEU A 176 -15.46 3.67 -21.88
CA LEU A 176 -14.94 2.40 -21.34
C LEU A 176 -14.17 2.66 -20.06
N LEU A 177 -14.62 2.05 -18.98
CA LEU A 177 -14.01 2.15 -17.65
C LEU A 177 -13.40 0.80 -17.27
N ILE A 178 -12.09 0.77 -17.03
CA ILE A 178 -11.32 -0.44 -16.68
C ILE A 178 -10.64 -0.23 -15.35
N ASP A 179 -11.04 -0.99 -14.33
CA ASP A 179 -10.49 -0.91 -12.98
C ASP A 179 -9.53 -2.06 -12.69
N GLU A 180 -8.43 -1.77 -11.96
CA GLU A 180 -7.42 -2.75 -11.51
C GLU A 180 -6.84 -3.58 -12.67
N TYR A 181 -6.47 -2.92 -13.80
CA TYR A 181 -6.01 -3.58 -15.03
C TYR A 181 -4.74 -4.40 -14.86
N ASP A 182 -3.91 -4.04 -13.90
CA ASP A 182 -2.60 -4.63 -13.62
C ASP A 182 -2.65 -5.83 -12.66
N VAL A 183 -3.76 -6.05 -11.96
CA VAL A 183 -3.92 -7.14 -10.97
C VAL A 183 -3.69 -8.52 -11.58
N PRO A 184 -4.27 -8.88 -12.76
CA PRO A 184 -4.04 -10.21 -13.34
C PRO A 184 -2.56 -10.49 -13.62
N VAL A 185 -1.84 -9.48 -14.12
CA VAL A 185 -0.42 -9.60 -14.46
C VAL A 185 0.46 -9.63 -13.20
N ALA A 186 0.12 -8.83 -12.17
CA ALA A 186 0.80 -8.85 -10.88
C ALA A 186 0.71 -10.22 -10.19
N LYS A 187 -0.49 -10.82 -10.19
CA LYS A 187 -0.73 -12.15 -9.62
C LYS A 187 -0.02 -13.25 -10.41
N ALA A 188 -0.05 -13.15 -11.74
CA ALA A 188 0.64 -14.08 -12.62
C ALA A 188 2.17 -14.06 -12.41
N ASN A 189 2.75 -12.90 -12.15
CA ASN A 189 4.17 -12.78 -11.83
C ASN A 189 4.55 -13.54 -10.55
N ASN A 190 3.72 -13.42 -9.50
CA ASN A 190 3.96 -14.12 -8.24
C ASN A 190 3.83 -15.64 -8.36
N ASN A 191 3.02 -16.14 -9.31
CA ASN A 191 2.66 -17.55 -9.47
C ASN A 191 3.31 -18.21 -10.72
N GLY A 192 4.16 -17.48 -11.46
CA GLY A 192 5.02 -18.04 -12.53
C GLY A 192 4.37 -18.23 -13.90
N TYR A 193 3.19 -17.63 -14.17
CA TYR A 193 2.50 -17.66 -15.47
C TYR A 193 2.36 -16.27 -16.10
N TYR A 194 3.36 -15.41 -15.87
CA TYR A 194 3.36 -14.00 -16.26
C TYR A 194 3.13 -13.78 -17.75
N ASN A 195 3.87 -14.49 -18.61
CA ASN A 195 3.82 -14.26 -20.07
C ASN A 195 2.47 -14.62 -20.68
N GLU A 196 1.86 -15.71 -20.22
CA GLU A 196 0.56 -16.16 -20.69
C GLU A 196 -0.54 -15.14 -20.32
N MET A 197 -0.57 -14.69 -19.09
CA MET A 197 -1.56 -13.70 -18.65
C MET A 197 -1.33 -12.34 -19.32
N LEU A 198 -0.08 -11.92 -19.49
CA LEU A 198 0.29 -10.70 -20.18
C LEU A 198 -0.23 -10.70 -21.63
N ASP A 199 -0.11 -11.81 -22.35
CA ASP A 199 -0.63 -11.95 -23.72
C ASP A 199 -2.16 -11.81 -23.78
N VAL A 200 -2.87 -12.34 -22.80
CA VAL A 200 -4.33 -12.17 -22.70
C VAL A 200 -4.69 -10.71 -22.43
N MET A 201 -4.04 -10.08 -21.45
CA MET A 201 -4.30 -8.69 -21.11
C MET A 201 -3.94 -7.73 -22.26
N LYS A 202 -2.85 -7.98 -22.99
CA LYS A 202 -2.52 -7.23 -24.22
C LYS A 202 -3.66 -7.32 -25.26
N GLY A 203 -4.24 -8.49 -25.41
CA GLY A 203 -5.40 -8.69 -26.31
C GLY A 203 -6.60 -7.86 -25.90
N LEU A 204 -6.99 -7.89 -24.63
CA LEU A 204 -8.09 -7.09 -24.09
C LEU A 204 -7.87 -5.58 -24.26
N MET A 205 -6.64 -5.11 -23.97
CA MET A 205 -6.29 -3.68 -24.06
C MET A 205 -6.19 -3.17 -25.51
N GLN A 206 -6.26 -4.03 -26.55
CA GLN A 206 -6.41 -3.55 -27.93
C GLN A 206 -7.67 -2.70 -28.11
N ALA A 207 -8.70 -2.90 -27.28
CA ALA A 207 -9.89 -2.06 -27.29
C ALA A 207 -9.61 -0.55 -27.03
N LEU A 208 -8.44 -0.21 -26.50
CA LEU A 208 -7.98 1.16 -26.24
C LEU A 208 -7.23 1.79 -27.43
N LYS A 209 -6.86 0.97 -28.44
CA LYS A 209 -6.08 1.40 -29.60
C LYS A 209 -6.97 1.55 -30.82
N ASP A 210 -6.90 2.69 -31.48
CA ASP A 210 -7.59 2.98 -32.74
C ASP A 210 -9.08 2.56 -32.78
N ASN A 211 -9.73 2.48 -31.63
CA ASN A 211 -11.12 2.10 -31.49
C ASN A 211 -12.06 3.30 -31.77
N GLN A 212 -12.66 3.32 -32.93
CA GLN A 212 -13.58 4.38 -33.35
C GLN A 212 -14.89 4.41 -32.55
N ALA A 213 -15.23 3.29 -31.88
CA ALA A 213 -16.41 3.23 -31.02
C ALA A 213 -16.21 4.02 -29.71
N LEU A 214 -14.98 4.32 -29.30
CA LEU A 214 -14.73 5.00 -28.04
C LEU A 214 -14.91 6.51 -28.11
N ARG A 215 -15.63 7.06 -27.13
CA ARG A 215 -15.59 8.49 -26.79
C ARG A 215 -14.27 8.78 -26.08
N PHE A 216 -14.04 8.08 -24.96
CA PHE A 216 -12.79 7.98 -24.23
C PHE A 216 -12.80 6.75 -23.32
N ALA A 217 -11.66 6.43 -22.73
CA ALA A 217 -11.52 5.41 -21.69
C ALA A 217 -10.76 5.94 -20.46
N VAL A 218 -11.15 5.44 -19.30
CA VAL A 218 -10.40 5.62 -18.04
C VAL A 218 -9.97 4.25 -17.55
N VAL A 219 -8.68 4.12 -17.23
CA VAL A 219 -8.07 2.88 -16.76
C VAL A 219 -7.42 3.14 -15.41
N THR A 220 -7.64 2.27 -14.42
CA THR A 220 -7.00 2.40 -13.11
C THR A 220 -6.17 1.17 -12.77
N GLY A 221 -5.08 1.38 -12.03
CA GLY A 221 -4.19 0.33 -11.53
C GLY A 221 -3.26 0.85 -10.44
N CYS A 222 -2.36 -0.01 -9.96
CA CYS A 222 -1.30 0.38 -9.03
C CYS A 222 -0.03 0.82 -9.75
N LEU A 223 0.39 0.08 -10.78
CA LEU A 223 1.59 0.36 -11.55
C LEU A 223 1.28 0.65 -13.02
N LYS A 224 2.14 1.45 -13.65
CA LYS A 224 2.11 1.67 -15.09
C LYS A 224 2.96 0.61 -15.79
N ILE A 225 2.32 -0.46 -16.28
CA ILE A 225 3.00 -1.53 -17.03
C ILE A 225 3.29 -1.05 -18.46
N ALA A 226 4.27 -0.14 -18.61
CA ALA A 226 4.52 0.55 -19.88
C ALA A 226 5.49 -0.20 -20.80
N LYS A 227 6.53 -0.82 -20.26
CA LYS A 227 7.56 -1.53 -21.05
C LYS A 227 7.03 -2.78 -21.76
N GLU A 228 5.94 -3.35 -21.27
CA GLU A 228 5.32 -4.57 -21.78
C GLU A 228 4.43 -4.36 -23.01
N SER A 229 4.49 -3.19 -23.64
CA SER A 229 3.71 -2.88 -24.86
C SER A 229 2.17 -2.99 -24.73
N ILE A 230 1.62 -3.05 -23.54
CA ILE A 230 0.15 -3.03 -23.33
C ILE A 230 -0.45 -1.76 -23.97
N PHE A 231 0.23 -0.63 -23.78
CA PHE A 231 -0.20 0.69 -24.28
C PHE A 231 0.65 1.21 -25.45
N THR A 232 1.59 0.44 -25.99
CA THR A 232 2.41 0.86 -27.13
C THR A 232 1.55 1.10 -28.38
N GLY A 233 1.74 2.24 -29.03
CA GLY A 233 0.98 2.61 -30.23
C GLY A 233 -0.31 3.38 -29.96
N THR A 234 -0.61 3.74 -28.71
CA THR A 234 -1.75 4.59 -28.36
C THR A 234 -1.30 6.05 -28.35
N ASN A 235 -1.48 6.78 -29.46
CA ASN A 235 -1.00 8.17 -29.61
C ASN A 235 -1.72 9.19 -28.71
N ASN A 236 -2.92 8.88 -28.22
CA ASN A 236 -3.77 9.74 -27.40
C ASN A 236 -3.93 9.20 -25.97
N PHE A 237 -2.83 8.69 -25.40
CA PHE A 237 -2.77 8.10 -24.06
C PHE A 237 -2.10 9.08 -23.09
N VAL A 238 -2.76 9.39 -22.00
CA VAL A 238 -2.21 10.19 -20.89
C VAL A 238 -2.12 9.33 -19.64
N SER A 239 -0.95 9.27 -19.06
CA SER A 239 -0.71 8.61 -17.77
C SER A 239 -0.69 9.65 -16.66
N ASP A 240 -1.43 9.40 -15.60
CA ASP A 240 -1.48 10.20 -14.39
C ASP A 240 -1.07 9.32 -13.20
N THR A 241 0.15 9.54 -12.73
CA THR A 241 0.77 8.75 -11.66
C THR A 241 0.83 9.57 -10.37
N ILE A 242 1.37 9.01 -9.29
CA ILE A 242 1.59 9.74 -8.03
C ILE A 242 2.58 10.90 -8.15
N THR A 243 3.32 11.00 -9.26
CA THR A 243 4.25 12.13 -9.53
C THR A 243 3.57 13.33 -10.19
N ASN A 244 2.34 13.15 -10.70
CA ASN A 244 1.58 14.20 -11.37
C ASN A 244 0.62 14.90 -10.41
N SER A 245 0.49 16.21 -10.52
CA SER A 245 -0.39 17.01 -9.65
C SER A 245 -1.87 16.95 -10.05
N ARG A 246 -2.16 16.77 -11.34
CA ARG A 246 -3.46 17.01 -11.96
C ARG A 246 -4.65 16.31 -11.30
N LEU A 247 -4.53 15.01 -11.00
CA LEU A 247 -5.63 14.20 -10.43
C LEU A 247 -5.38 13.80 -8.98
N SER A 248 -4.30 14.28 -8.37
CA SER A 248 -3.82 13.77 -7.08
C SER A 248 -4.76 14.07 -5.92
N GLU A 249 -5.44 15.21 -5.90
CA GLU A 249 -6.42 15.57 -4.87
C GLU A 249 -7.68 14.69 -4.86
N TYR A 250 -7.98 14.01 -5.99
CA TYR A 250 -9.16 13.14 -6.07
C TYR A 250 -8.92 11.72 -5.56
N PHE A 251 -7.66 11.36 -5.35
CA PHE A 251 -7.26 10.03 -4.87
C PHE A 251 -6.50 10.15 -3.54
N GLY A 252 -7.21 10.03 -2.45
CA GLY A 252 -6.79 10.32 -1.10
C GLY A 252 -7.69 11.37 -0.47
N PHE A 253 -7.51 11.65 0.83
CA PHE A 253 -8.16 12.77 1.50
C PHE A 253 -7.14 13.89 1.72
N VAL A 254 -7.50 15.12 1.40
CA VAL A 254 -6.68 16.28 1.73
C VAL A 254 -6.97 16.75 3.16
N GLN A 255 -6.07 17.55 3.74
CA GLN A 255 -6.18 18.01 5.14
C GLN A 255 -7.55 18.65 5.44
N SER A 256 -8.04 19.54 4.57
CA SER A 256 -9.33 20.21 4.79
C SER A 256 -10.53 19.25 4.82
N GLU A 257 -10.46 18.16 4.09
CA GLU A 257 -11.51 17.12 4.08
C GLU A 257 -11.48 16.29 5.38
N VAL A 258 -10.28 15.97 5.88
CA VAL A 258 -10.11 15.29 7.16
C VAL A 258 -10.56 16.19 8.32
N ASP A 259 -10.21 17.47 8.28
CA ASP A 259 -10.67 18.44 9.29
C ASP A 259 -12.20 18.55 9.31
N GLN A 260 -12.84 18.57 8.12
CA GLN A 260 -14.30 18.60 8.03
C GLN A 260 -14.93 17.30 8.55
N LEU A 261 -14.36 16.13 8.19
CA LEU A 261 -14.80 14.82 8.70
C LEU A 261 -14.76 14.77 10.23
N LEU A 262 -13.65 15.20 10.83
CA LEU A 262 -13.46 15.24 12.28
C LEU A 262 -14.44 16.21 12.96
N LYS A 263 -14.69 17.36 12.35
CA LYS A 263 -15.68 18.34 12.83
C LYS A 263 -17.08 17.77 12.78
N ASP A 264 -17.45 17.11 11.68
CA ASP A 264 -18.79 16.53 11.52
C ASP A 264 -19.04 15.37 12.51
N ALA A 265 -17.98 14.66 12.90
CA ALA A 265 -18.00 13.58 13.89
C ALA A 265 -17.87 14.08 15.35
N ASP A 266 -17.52 15.35 15.57
CA ASP A 266 -17.18 15.91 16.88
C ASP A 266 -16.00 15.17 17.54
N LEU A 267 -14.90 15.00 16.73
CA LEU A 267 -13.66 14.28 17.08
C LEU A 267 -12.40 15.07 16.70
N THR A 268 -12.45 16.39 16.79
CA THR A 268 -11.33 17.26 16.38
C THR A 268 -10.04 17.04 17.18
N GLU A 269 -10.15 16.52 18.40
CA GLU A 269 -9.03 16.15 19.26
C GLU A 269 -8.20 14.97 18.72
N GLN A 270 -8.74 14.21 17.75
CA GLN A 270 -8.03 13.09 17.12
C GLN A 270 -7.19 13.50 15.90
N SER A 271 -7.16 14.79 15.57
CA SER A 271 -6.45 15.30 14.39
C SER A 271 -4.96 14.89 14.37
N ASP A 272 -4.25 15.06 15.48
CA ASP A 272 -2.82 14.72 15.58
C ASP A 272 -2.57 13.21 15.42
N ASN A 273 -3.45 12.38 15.97
CA ASN A 273 -3.37 10.93 15.84
C ASN A 273 -3.57 10.49 14.39
N ILE A 274 -4.60 10.99 13.72
CA ILE A 274 -4.89 10.69 12.32
C ILE A 274 -3.74 11.18 11.42
N LYS A 275 -3.24 12.38 11.66
CA LYS A 275 -2.12 12.94 10.93
C LYS A 275 -0.86 12.09 11.06
N LYS A 276 -0.47 11.73 12.28
CA LYS A 276 0.72 10.93 12.55
C LYS A 276 0.67 9.54 11.88
N TRP A 277 -0.52 8.92 11.84
CA TRP A 277 -0.67 7.53 11.44
C TRP A 277 -1.04 7.33 9.98
N TYR A 278 -1.81 8.22 9.37
CA TYR A 278 -2.46 7.98 8.07
C TYR A 278 -2.22 9.06 7.02
N ASP A 279 -1.54 10.15 7.39
CA ASP A 279 -1.08 11.21 6.48
C ASP A 279 0.28 10.86 5.85
N GLY A 280 0.87 11.82 5.16
CA GLY A 280 2.27 11.81 4.73
C GLY A 280 2.49 11.31 3.32
N TYR A 281 1.46 10.98 2.57
CA TYR A 281 1.58 10.67 1.15
C TYR A 281 1.62 11.96 0.33
N HIS A 282 2.72 12.16 -0.40
CA HIS A 282 2.90 13.32 -1.25
C HIS A 282 2.73 12.93 -2.72
N PHE A 283 1.56 13.28 -3.31
CA PHE A 283 1.22 12.99 -4.70
C PHE A 283 1.22 14.28 -5.51
N GLY A 284 2.16 14.40 -6.45
CA GLY A 284 2.37 15.66 -7.18
C GLY A 284 2.64 16.79 -6.21
N ASP A 285 1.73 17.75 -6.12
CA ASP A 285 1.79 18.91 -5.21
C ASP A 285 0.85 18.77 -4.00
N PHE A 286 0.20 17.63 -3.81
CA PHE A 286 -0.80 17.41 -2.78
C PHE A 286 -0.31 16.45 -1.70
N ASP A 287 -0.54 16.84 -0.43
CA ASP A 287 -0.45 15.94 0.70
C ASP A 287 -1.80 15.26 0.91
N VAL A 288 -1.79 13.94 1.00
CA VAL A 288 -3.01 13.17 1.10
C VAL A 288 -2.90 12.07 2.16
N TYR A 289 -4.02 11.81 2.79
CA TYR A 289 -4.25 10.69 3.71
C TYR A 289 -4.75 9.46 2.96
N CYS A 290 -4.46 8.27 3.45
CA CYS A 290 -5.08 7.05 2.93
C CYS A 290 -6.56 6.96 3.38
N PRO A 291 -7.53 7.01 2.46
CA PRO A 291 -8.96 7.01 2.82
C PRO A 291 -9.40 5.79 3.62
N TRP A 292 -8.89 4.62 3.26
CA TRP A 292 -9.22 3.37 3.94
C TRP A 292 -8.87 3.40 5.43
N ASP A 293 -7.68 3.90 5.76
CA ASP A 293 -7.16 3.90 7.11
C ASP A 293 -7.89 4.92 7.97
N VAL A 294 -8.09 6.14 7.42
CA VAL A 294 -8.87 7.18 8.09
C VAL A 294 -10.28 6.70 8.40
N MET A 295 -10.99 6.10 7.42
CA MET A 295 -12.38 5.67 7.61
C MET A 295 -12.49 4.49 8.59
N ASN A 296 -11.54 3.54 8.57
CA ASN A 296 -11.51 2.47 9.57
C ASN A 296 -11.29 3.01 10.98
N TYR A 297 -10.35 3.94 11.17
CA TYR A 297 -10.11 4.53 12.47
C TYR A 297 -11.32 5.36 12.96
N MET A 298 -11.96 6.10 12.08
CA MET A 298 -13.21 6.79 12.39
C MET A 298 -14.31 5.86 12.87
N LEU A 299 -14.43 4.67 12.26
CA LEU A 299 -15.39 3.64 12.69
C LEU A 299 -15.04 3.08 14.09
N GLU A 300 -13.76 2.84 14.38
CA GLU A 300 -13.31 2.40 15.70
C GLU A 300 -13.55 3.49 16.76
N LEU A 301 -13.27 4.75 16.46
CA LEU A 301 -13.52 5.87 17.35
C LEU A 301 -15.01 6.02 17.71
N GLN A 302 -15.94 5.65 16.82
CA GLN A 302 -17.37 5.62 17.12
C GLN A 302 -17.73 4.54 18.15
N ARG A 303 -17.01 3.42 18.17
CA ARG A 303 -17.20 2.34 19.13
C ARG A 303 -16.51 2.63 20.47
N ASP A 304 -15.28 3.13 20.40
CA ASP A 304 -14.48 3.54 21.54
C ASP A 304 -13.77 4.86 21.24
N PRO A 305 -14.24 5.99 21.83
CA PRO A 305 -13.61 7.30 21.63
C PRO A 305 -12.15 7.40 22.09
N LYS A 306 -11.68 6.40 22.86
CA LYS A 306 -10.28 6.29 23.31
C LYS A 306 -9.47 5.29 22.51
N ALA A 307 -10.03 4.74 21.43
CA ALA A 307 -9.30 3.81 20.56
C ALA A 307 -7.99 4.43 20.09
N LYS A 308 -6.92 3.63 20.16
CA LYS A 308 -5.62 4.03 19.61
C LYS A 308 -5.55 3.71 18.13
N PRO A 309 -4.86 4.52 17.32
CA PRO A 309 -4.62 4.17 15.92
C PRO A 309 -3.82 2.87 15.81
N ILE A 310 -4.13 2.09 14.79
CA ILE A 310 -3.46 0.81 14.47
C ILE A 310 -3.17 0.73 12.97
N SER A 311 -2.30 -0.21 12.57
CA SER A 311 -2.07 -0.47 11.16
C SER A 311 -3.19 -1.31 10.55
N TYR A 312 -3.97 -0.70 9.64
CA TYR A 312 -4.99 -1.37 8.83
C TYR A 312 -4.40 -2.00 7.56
N TRP A 313 -3.25 -1.54 7.08
CA TRP A 313 -2.54 -2.12 5.94
C TRP A 313 -1.94 -3.49 6.23
N LYS A 314 -1.48 -3.72 7.46
CA LYS A 314 -0.78 -4.94 7.88
C LYS A 314 -1.57 -6.23 7.59
N ASN A 315 -2.88 -6.21 7.76
CA ASN A 315 -3.74 -7.39 7.68
C ASN A 315 -4.39 -7.62 6.31
N THR A 316 -4.23 -6.71 5.37
CA THR A 316 -5.01 -6.72 4.14
C THR A 316 -4.18 -6.43 2.88
N SER A 317 -2.88 -6.10 3.02
CA SER A 317 -1.93 -5.93 1.92
C SER A 317 -0.99 -7.12 1.88
N ASP A 318 -0.65 -7.56 0.66
CA ASP A 318 0.43 -8.51 0.45
C ASP A 318 1.76 -7.78 0.68
N ASN A 319 2.31 -7.89 1.90
CA ASN A 319 3.59 -7.31 2.28
C ASN A 319 4.79 -8.12 1.73
N ALA A 320 4.54 -9.09 0.83
CA ALA A 320 5.56 -9.90 0.18
C ALA A 320 6.58 -9.02 -0.58
N ILE A 321 6.17 -7.87 -1.07
CA ILE A 321 7.05 -6.87 -1.68
C ILE A 321 8.18 -6.44 -0.73
N ILE A 322 7.87 -6.06 0.52
CA ILE A 322 8.90 -5.68 1.50
C ILE A 322 9.78 -6.87 1.85
N ARG A 323 9.19 -8.07 1.98
CA ARG A 323 9.93 -9.29 2.27
C ARG A 323 10.90 -9.64 1.14
N SER A 324 10.44 -9.66 -0.11
CA SER A 324 11.29 -9.92 -1.28
C SER A 324 12.41 -8.89 -1.42
N PHE A 325 12.16 -7.66 -1.01
CA PHE A 325 13.14 -6.60 -0.94
C PHE A 325 14.25 -6.91 0.08
N ILE A 326 13.88 -7.37 1.28
CA ILE A 326 14.83 -7.71 2.33
C ILE A 326 15.63 -8.96 1.95
N ASP A 327 15.02 -9.96 1.31
CA ASP A 327 15.69 -11.18 0.83
C ASP A 327 16.74 -10.87 -0.27
N TYR A 328 16.52 -9.81 -1.07
CA TYR A 328 17.46 -9.31 -2.08
C TYR A 328 18.53 -8.38 -1.49
N ALA A 329 18.43 -8.01 -0.21
CA ALA A 329 19.22 -6.95 0.40
C ALA A 329 20.71 -7.28 0.51
N GLY A 330 21.51 -6.57 -0.30
CA GLY A 330 22.95 -6.37 -0.08
C GLY A 330 23.18 -5.26 0.97
N SER A 331 24.46 -5.02 1.29
CA SER A 331 24.87 -4.01 2.29
C SER A 331 24.33 -2.60 2.05
N THR A 332 24.20 -2.20 0.80
CA THR A 332 23.72 -0.85 0.41
C THR A 332 22.25 -0.65 0.74
N ILE A 333 21.44 -1.68 0.52
CA ILE A 333 20.00 -1.64 0.78
C ILE A 333 19.73 -1.57 2.29
N THR A 334 20.49 -2.32 3.08
CA THR A 334 20.36 -2.31 4.54
C THR A 334 20.56 -0.90 5.13
N ASN A 335 21.61 -0.18 4.69
CA ASN A 335 21.87 1.18 5.17
C ASN A 335 20.75 2.16 4.83
N LYS A 336 20.18 2.04 3.61
CA LYS A 336 19.07 2.88 3.18
C LYS A 336 17.80 2.58 3.98
N LEU A 337 17.54 1.29 4.23
CA LEU A 337 16.40 0.86 5.04
C LEU A 337 16.50 1.41 6.48
N GLU A 338 17.69 1.36 7.07
CA GLU A 338 17.96 1.95 8.40
C GLU A 338 17.73 3.45 8.42
N THR A 339 18.20 4.17 7.39
CA THR A 339 17.95 5.59 7.25
C THR A 339 16.46 5.91 7.23
N LEU A 340 15.69 5.13 6.48
CA LEU A 340 14.24 5.27 6.38
C LEU A 340 13.54 4.98 7.72
N MET A 341 13.91 3.88 8.39
CA MET A 341 13.34 3.50 9.70
C MET A 341 13.65 4.53 10.80
N ALA A 342 14.81 5.20 10.71
CA ALA A 342 15.17 6.31 11.60
C ALA A 342 14.44 7.63 11.26
N GLY A 343 13.52 7.63 10.29
CA GLY A 343 12.79 8.82 9.84
C GLY A 343 13.59 9.73 8.92
N GLY A 344 14.69 9.24 8.34
CA GLY A 344 15.47 9.98 7.35
C GLY A 344 15.00 9.72 5.92
N CYS A 345 15.66 10.41 4.96
CA CYS A 345 15.39 10.29 3.54
C CYS A 345 16.52 9.56 2.82
N ILE A 346 16.17 8.83 1.76
CA ILE A 346 17.13 8.25 0.82
C ILE A 346 16.95 8.91 -0.55
N VAL A 347 18.06 9.14 -1.26
CA VAL A 347 18.03 9.71 -2.62
C VAL A 347 18.11 8.59 -3.63
N GLN A 348 17.10 8.48 -4.51
CA GLN A 348 16.96 7.40 -5.47
C GLN A 348 16.45 7.92 -6.82
N ARG A 349 16.85 7.21 -7.89
CA ARG A 349 16.16 7.34 -9.17
C ARG A 349 14.86 6.54 -9.12
N VAL A 350 13.76 7.13 -9.61
CA VAL A 350 12.46 6.48 -9.72
C VAL A 350 12.16 6.20 -11.19
N ASP A 351 11.93 4.94 -11.53
CA ASP A 351 11.40 4.53 -12.84
C ASP A 351 9.90 4.28 -12.72
N GLU A 352 9.08 5.15 -13.28
CA GLU A 352 7.61 5.00 -13.31
C GLU A 352 7.13 3.96 -14.34
N ASN A 353 8.02 3.51 -15.24
CA ASN A 353 7.71 2.57 -16.30
C ASN A 353 8.16 1.15 -15.96
N LEU A 354 8.01 0.76 -14.68
CA LEU A 354 8.34 -0.57 -14.21
C LEU A 354 7.44 -1.63 -14.83
N THR A 355 8.02 -2.82 -15.04
CA THR A 355 7.29 -4.03 -15.35
C THR A 355 7.43 -5.02 -14.21
N TYR A 356 6.44 -5.86 -13.99
CA TYR A 356 6.49 -6.86 -12.91
C TYR A 356 7.67 -7.83 -13.07
N ASP A 357 8.07 -8.15 -14.30
CA ASP A 357 9.18 -9.04 -14.62
C ASP A 357 10.55 -8.50 -14.16
N TYR A 358 10.69 -7.17 -14.05
CA TYR A 358 11.92 -6.49 -13.66
C TYR A 358 11.93 -5.96 -12.22
N LEU A 359 10.92 -6.25 -11.43
CA LEU A 359 10.83 -5.74 -10.05
C LEU A 359 12.05 -6.10 -9.21
N HIS A 360 12.60 -7.31 -9.41
CA HIS A 360 13.74 -7.83 -8.66
C HIS A 360 15.06 -7.75 -9.43
N SER A 361 15.11 -7.06 -10.57
CA SER A 361 16.30 -7.05 -11.43
C SER A 361 17.36 -6.02 -10.99
N SER A 362 16.98 -5.01 -10.22
CA SER A 362 17.90 -3.99 -9.70
C SER A 362 17.40 -3.37 -8.40
N GLU A 363 18.33 -2.77 -7.65
CA GLU A 363 18.02 -1.99 -6.44
C GLU A 363 17.08 -0.79 -6.76
N GLU A 364 17.33 -0.09 -7.88
CA GLU A 364 16.51 1.06 -8.30
C GLU A 364 15.05 0.67 -8.53
N ASN A 365 14.80 -0.50 -9.12
CA ASN A 365 13.45 -0.99 -9.38
C ASN A 365 12.71 -1.33 -8.08
N LEU A 366 13.41 -1.84 -7.09
CA LEU A 366 12.85 -2.12 -5.77
C LEU A 366 12.39 -0.84 -5.07
N TRP A 367 13.23 0.20 -5.04
CA TRP A 367 12.87 1.49 -4.46
C TRP A 367 11.73 2.18 -5.21
N SER A 368 11.74 2.11 -6.54
CA SER A 368 10.65 2.61 -7.38
C SER A 368 9.34 1.90 -7.08
N THR A 369 9.37 0.58 -6.90
CA THR A 369 8.19 -0.20 -6.56
C THR A 369 7.62 0.20 -5.20
N LEU A 370 8.46 0.32 -4.17
CA LEU A 370 8.01 0.75 -2.84
C LEU A 370 7.37 2.15 -2.88
N TYR A 371 7.93 3.06 -3.67
CA TYR A 371 7.37 4.39 -3.85
C TYR A 371 6.03 4.34 -4.59
N LEU A 372 5.95 3.70 -5.75
CA LEU A 372 4.75 3.65 -6.58
C LEU A 372 3.59 2.88 -5.91
N THR A 373 3.90 1.95 -5.01
CA THR A 373 2.90 1.18 -4.26
C THR A 373 2.53 1.77 -2.90
N GLY A 374 3.15 2.90 -2.50
CA GLY A 374 2.80 3.65 -1.30
C GLY A 374 3.50 3.22 -0.01
N TYR A 375 4.51 2.35 -0.07
CA TYR A 375 5.37 2.08 1.09
C TYR A 375 6.40 3.18 1.34
N LEU A 376 6.72 3.96 0.31
CA LEU A 376 7.49 5.19 0.42
C LEU A 376 6.73 6.34 -0.19
N THR A 377 7.11 7.55 0.17
CA THR A 377 6.60 8.79 -0.40
C THR A 377 7.76 9.71 -0.78
N LYS A 378 7.50 10.68 -1.66
CA LYS A 378 8.45 11.74 -1.95
C LYS A 378 8.57 12.64 -0.71
N ALA A 379 9.80 12.94 -0.28
CA ALA A 379 10.06 13.89 0.78
C ALA A 379 9.68 15.31 0.34
N ARG A 380 9.18 16.12 1.26
CA ARG A 380 8.92 17.55 1.04
C ARG A 380 10.24 18.33 1.15
N ASP A 381 10.27 19.57 0.69
CA ASP A 381 11.44 20.44 0.77
C ASP A 381 11.87 20.73 2.23
N GLU A 382 10.93 20.63 3.17
CA GLU A 382 11.20 20.77 4.60
C GLU A 382 11.87 19.53 5.21
N ASP A 383 11.57 18.34 4.67
CA ASP A 383 12.09 17.04 5.14
C ASP A 383 13.50 16.74 4.57
N TYR A 384 13.80 17.24 3.37
CA TYR A 384 15.08 17.05 2.71
C TYR A 384 15.63 18.36 2.15
N LYS A 385 16.71 18.87 2.77
CA LYS A 385 17.35 20.15 2.42
C LYS A 385 18.58 20.02 1.52
N GLY A 386 18.92 18.81 1.08
CA GLY A 386 20.05 18.58 0.19
C GLY A 386 19.71 18.90 -1.28
N GLU A 387 20.74 19.21 -2.09
CA GLU A 387 20.56 19.28 -3.53
C GLU A 387 20.31 17.88 -4.09
N LEU A 388 19.29 17.76 -4.93
CA LEU A 388 18.96 16.51 -5.63
C LEU A 388 19.66 16.51 -7.00
N PRO A 389 20.45 15.47 -7.31
CA PRO A 389 20.96 15.28 -8.66
C PRO A 389 19.81 15.12 -9.68
N ASP A 390 20.06 15.46 -10.95
CA ASP A 390 19.06 15.38 -12.01
C ASP A 390 18.40 13.99 -12.09
N GLY A 391 17.07 13.96 -12.05
CA GLY A 391 16.27 12.75 -12.13
C GLY A 391 16.27 11.90 -10.86
N MET A 392 16.78 12.41 -9.74
CA MET A 392 16.71 11.78 -8.43
C MET A 392 15.56 12.35 -7.59
N VAL A 393 15.05 11.54 -6.68
CA VAL A 393 13.97 11.89 -5.75
C VAL A 393 14.40 11.49 -4.34
N ALA A 394 14.18 12.36 -3.37
CA ALA A 394 14.30 12.01 -1.97
C ALA A 394 13.04 11.25 -1.53
N LEU A 395 13.20 10.04 -1.00
CA LEU A 395 12.13 9.16 -0.56
C LEU A 395 12.20 8.95 0.95
N MET A 396 11.04 8.86 1.60
CA MET A 396 10.90 8.60 3.02
C MET A 396 9.69 7.68 3.31
N ILE A 397 9.62 7.14 4.51
CA ILE A 397 8.42 6.44 5.01
C ILE A 397 7.35 7.47 5.29
N PRO A 398 6.11 7.32 4.76
CA PRO A 398 5.09 8.35 4.85
C PRO A 398 4.60 8.61 6.29
N ASN A 399 4.41 7.57 7.09
CA ASN A 399 3.72 7.69 8.37
C ASN A 399 4.03 6.54 9.35
N ALA A 400 3.46 6.61 10.55
CA ALA A 400 3.66 5.63 11.60
C ALA A 400 3.11 4.24 11.25
N GLU A 401 2.02 4.15 10.49
CA GLU A 401 1.45 2.88 10.03
C GLU A 401 2.43 2.09 9.16
N ILE A 402 2.96 2.75 8.13
CA ILE A 402 3.91 2.12 7.21
C ILE A 402 5.23 1.82 7.93
N LYS A 403 5.67 2.69 8.86
CA LYS A 403 6.83 2.43 9.70
C LYS A 403 6.65 1.12 10.49
N GLU A 404 5.50 0.90 11.12
CA GLU A 404 5.19 -0.34 11.85
C GLU A 404 5.25 -1.59 10.94
N ILE A 405 4.82 -1.47 9.67
CA ILE A 405 4.91 -2.56 8.70
C ILE A 405 6.36 -2.91 8.40
N PHE A 406 7.23 -1.92 8.16
CA PHE A 406 8.65 -2.14 7.96
C PHE A 406 9.29 -2.81 9.18
N GLU A 407 9.06 -2.28 10.38
CA GLU A 407 9.57 -2.83 11.64
C GLU A 407 9.16 -4.30 11.81
N THR A 408 7.87 -4.60 11.64
CA THR A 408 7.34 -5.96 11.78
C THR A 408 7.93 -6.92 10.72
N THR A 409 8.13 -6.46 9.49
CA THR A 409 8.66 -7.28 8.41
C THR A 409 10.15 -7.56 8.60
N VAL A 410 10.91 -6.56 9.05
CA VAL A 410 12.32 -6.71 9.42
C VAL A 410 12.47 -7.69 10.58
N ILE A 411 11.64 -7.58 11.62
CA ILE A 411 11.62 -8.54 12.75
C ILE A 411 11.38 -9.97 12.26
N LYS A 412 10.38 -10.19 11.39
CA LYS A 412 10.10 -11.51 10.82
C LYS A 412 11.26 -12.05 9.99
N TRP A 413 11.91 -11.21 9.21
CA TRP A 413 13.08 -11.61 8.42
C TRP A 413 14.25 -12.05 9.30
N PHE A 414 14.53 -11.31 10.37
CA PHE A 414 15.53 -11.70 11.37
C PHE A 414 15.16 -13.04 12.02
N ASP A 415 13.90 -13.25 12.35
CA ASP A 415 13.42 -14.51 12.89
C ASP A 415 13.67 -15.69 11.94
N ASP A 416 13.31 -15.56 10.68
CA ASP A 416 13.54 -16.59 9.66
C ASP A 416 15.04 -16.85 9.43
N SER A 417 15.87 -15.80 9.44
CA SER A 417 17.32 -15.89 9.28
C SER A 417 18.00 -16.57 10.48
N THR A 418 17.45 -16.40 11.67
CA THR A 418 17.99 -16.96 12.90
C THR A 418 17.50 -18.38 13.20
N LYS A 419 16.45 -18.88 12.56
CA LYS A 419 15.94 -20.27 12.73
C LYS A 419 16.99 -21.36 12.47
N LYS A 420 18.03 -21.04 11.69
CA LYS A 420 19.17 -21.95 11.37
C LYS A 420 20.30 -21.90 12.41
N TRP A 421 20.21 -21.03 13.43
CA TRP A 421 21.25 -20.86 14.42
C TRP A 421 20.84 -21.51 15.76
N ASN A 422 21.80 -22.17 16.44
CA ASN A 422 21.56 -22.74 17.78
C ASN A 422 21.48 -21.61 18.81
N ARG A 423 20.27 -21.16 19.11
CA ARG A 423 19.97 -20.02 20.00
C ARG A 423 20.13 -20.35 21.48
N ASN A 424 20.16 -21.64 21.85
CA ASN A 424 20.12 -22.07 23.24
C ASN A 424 21.27 -21.47 24.05
N ALA A 425 22.48 -21.42 23.48
CA ALA A 425 23.64 -20.84 24.16
C ALA A 425 23.46 -19.34 24.51
N LEU A 426 22.82 -18.55 23.63
CA LEU A 426 22.53 -17.15 23.91
C LEU A 426 21.48 -17.02 25.02
N PHE A 427 20.38 -17.78 24.93
CA PHE A 427 19.31 -17.68 25.93
C PHE A 427 19.73 -18.23 27.29
N ASP A 428 20.52 -19.31 27.30
CA ASP A 428 21.13 -19.82 28.54
C ASP A 428 22.03 -18.72 29.18
N ALA A 429 22.85 -18.05 28.40
CA ALA A 429 23.67 -16.94 28.89
C ALA A 429 22.82 -15.79 29.46
N VAL A 430 21.72 -15.42 28.76
CA VAL A 430 20.79 -14.38 29.24
C VAL A 430 20.19 -14.77 30.57
N TRP A 431 19.59 -15.97 30.69
CA TRP A 431 18.89 -16.34 31.90
C TRP A 431 19.82 -16.74 33.08
N ASN A 432 21.08 -17.03 32.79
CA ASN A 432 22.11 -17.24 33.81
C ASN A 432 22.87 -15.97 34.23
N GLY A 433 22.58 -14.83 33.59
CA GLY A 433 23.26 -13.57 33.90
C GLY A 433 24.69 -13.50 33.39
N ASP A 434 25.06 -14.32 32.40
CA ASP A 434 26.39 -14.39 31.80
C ASP A 434 26.57 -13.34 30.68
N SER A 435 26.98 -12.14 31.05
CA SER A 435 27.18 -11.04 30.11
C SER A 435 28.32 -11.29 29.10
N GLU A 436 29.34 -12.09 29.45
CA GLU A 436 30.41 -12.46 28.52
C GLU A 436 29.89 -13.46 27.48
N GLY A 437 29.11 -14.45 27.90
CA GLY A 437 28.41 -15.40 27.04
C GLY A 437 27.47 -14.69 26.07
N ILE A 438 26.65 -13.75 26.55
CA ILE A 438 25.78 -12.92 25.70
C ILE A 438 26.61 -12.15 24.67
N THR A 439 27.67 -11.47 25.10
CA THR A 439 28.59 -10.72 24.23
C THR A 439 29.17 -11.61 23.13
N LYS A 440 29.63 -12.80 23.47
CA LYS A 440 30.22 -13.77 22.54
C LYS A 440 29.21 -14.24 21.48
N GLU A 441 28.05 -14.70 21.93
CA GLU A 441 27.01 -15.23 21.02
C GLU A 441 26.40 -14.14 20.15
N MET A 442 26.15 -12.96 20.70
CA MET A 442 25.67 -11.80 19.95
C MET A 442 26.70 -11.35 18.89
N ASN A 443 27.99 -11.29 19.23
CA ASN A 443 29.05 -10.98 18.26
C ASN A 443 29.14 -12.03 17.14
N ALA A 444 28.94 -13.31 17.46
CA ALA A 444 28.91 -14.39 16.46
C ALA A 444 27.72 -14.21 15.49
N LEU A 445 26.57 -13.83 16.02
CA LEU A 445 25.35 -13.55 15.27
C LEU A 445 25.53 -12.30 14.37
N LEU A 446 25.98 -11.19 14.93
CA LEU A 446 26.21 -9.93 14.23
C LEU A 446 27.17 -10.09 13.04
N ARG A 447 28.21 -10.92 13.17
CA ARG A 447 29.17 -11.20 12.08
C ARG A 447 28.53 -11.92 10.90
N ARG A 448 27.52 -12.76 11.15
CA ARG A 448 26.85 -13.58 10.14
C ARG A 448 25.68 -12.87 9.46
N THR A 449 25.01 -11.96 10.17
CA THR A 449 23.72 -11.40 9.77
C THR A 449 23.78 -9.97 9.25
N ILE A 450 24.82 -9.20 9.57
CA ILE A 450 24.82 -7.75 9.36
C ILE A 450 26.01 -7.30 8.47
N SER A 451 25.81 -6.26 7.65
CA SER A 451 26.80 -5.65 6.78
C SER A 451 27.65 -4.54 7.50
N TYR A 452 28.75 -4.05 6.91
CA TYR A 452 29.80 -3.24 7.56
C TYR A 452 29.53 -1.73 7.72
N HIS A 453 28.28 -1.21 7.59
CA HIS A 453 28.03 0.22 7.57
C HIS A 453 27.28 0.73 8.81
N ASP A 454 27.35 2.05 9.07
CA ASP A 454 26.91 2.74 10.30
C ASP A 454 25.46 2.46 10.72
N TYR A 455 25.30 1.79 11.85
CA TYR A 455 24.01 1.43 12.43
C TYR A 455 23.56 2.46 13.46
N ARG A 456 22.23 2.70 13.56
CA ARG A 456 21.61 3.53 14.59
C ARG A 456 20.96 2.67 15.67
N GLU A 457 20.71 3.27 16.82
CA GLU A 457 20.17 2.64 18.02
C GLU A 457 18.87 1.86 17.76
N ASP A 458 17.92 2.47 17.03
CA ASP A 458 16.61 1.86 16.69
C ASP A 458 16.70 0.51 15.95
N PHE A 459 17.73 0.32 15.13
CA PHE A 459 17.97 -0.94 14.45
C PHE A 459 18.31 -2.06 15.42
N TYR A 460 19.18 -1.77 16.39
CA TYR A 460 19.61 -2.76 17.36
C TYR A 460 18.49 -3.11 18.36
N HIS A 461 17.57 -2.19 18.63
CA HIS A 461 16.34 -2.49 19.39
C HIS A 461 15.46 -3.51 18.65
N ALA A 462 15.19 -3.27 17.36
CA ALA A 462 14.42 -4.20 16.53
C ALA A 462 15.11 -5.57 16.39
N PHE A 463 16.44 -5.57 16.28
CA PHE A 463 17.26 -6.77 16.23
C PHE A 463 17.15 -7.60 17.52
N LEU A 464 17.30 -6.97 18.69
CA LEU A 464 17.15 -7.63 19.99
C LEU A 464 15.74 -8.19 20.16
N ALA A 465 14.72 -7.38 19.93
CA ALA A 465 13.33 -7.80 20.04
C ALA A 465 13.04 -9.00 19.11
N GLY A 466 13.55 -8.98 17.89
CA GLY A 466 13.38 -10.05 16.90
C GLY A 466 14.02 -11.39 17.32
N ILE A 467 15.20 -11.36 17.93
CA ILE A 467 15.88 -12.57 18.41
C ILE A 467 15.03 -13.30 19.46
N PHE A 468 14.48 -12.57 20.41
CA PHE A 468 13.72 -13.16 21.52
C PHE A 468 12.29 -13.53 21.11
N THR A 469 11.61 -12.69 20.32
CA THR A 469 10.27 -13.02 19.78
C THR A 469 10.32 -14.28 18.92
N GLY A 470 11.34 -14.40 18.08
CA GLY A 470 11.55 -15.58 17.26
C GLY A 470 11.94 -16.85 18.03
N ALA A 471 12.25 -16.74 19.31
CA ALA A 471 12.44 -17.86 20.22
C ALA A 471 11.17 -18.24 20.98
N GLY A 472 10.09 -17.48 20.78
CA GLY A 472 8.80 -17.70 21.42
C GLY A 472 8.64 -16.98 22.77
N TYR A 473 9.56 -16.08 23.12
CA TYR A 473 9.40 -15.22 24.28
C TYR A 473 8.42 -14.08 23.97
N MET A 474 7.65 -13.68 24.97
CA MET A 474 6.93 -12.41 24.90
C MET A 474 7.91 -11.26 25.07
N VAL A 475 7.83 -10.26 24.19
CA VAL A 475 8.76 -9.14 24.15
C VAL A 475 7.99 -7.83 24.04
N ASP A 476 8.28 -6.89 24.91
CA ASP A 476 7.88 -5.49 24.79
C ASP A 476 9.09 -4.66 24.30
N SER A 477 8.86 -3.79 23.32
CA SER A 477 9.87 -2.89 22.77
C SER A 477 9.32 -1.48 22.78
N ASN A 478 10.12 -0.52 23.32
CA ASN A 478 9.74 0.90 23.42
C ASN A 478 8.43 1.17 24.20
N LYS A 479 8.08 0.35 25.16
CA LYS A 479 6.88 0.53 25.99
C LYS A 479 7.16 1.53 27.11
N GLU A 480 6.22 2.41 27.39
CA GLU A 480 6.30 3.34 28.52
C GLU A 480 6.19 2.57 29.84
N HIS A 481 7.24 2.66 30.66
CA HIS A 481 7.31 2.09 32.00
C HIS A 481 7.83 3.16 32.98
N GLY A 482 7.13 3.33 34.10
CA GLY A 482 7.52 4.29 35.13
C GLY A 482 7.77 5.70 34.60
N GLU A 483 8.97 6.24 34.81
CA GLU A 483 9.38 7.58 34.35
C GLU A 483 10.09 7.59 32.98
N GLY A 484 10.01 6.47 32.19
CA GLY A 484 10.71 6.37 30.90
C GLY A 484 10.26 5.20 30.05
N ARG A 485 11.01 4.94 28.98
CA ARG A 485 10.80 3.81 28.06
C ARG A 485 12.03 2.93 28.10
N SER A 486 11.86 1.62 28.44
CA SER A 486 12.91 0.63 28.24
C SER A 486 12.98 0.21 26.78
N ASP A 487 14.18 -0.08 26.27
CA ASP A 487 14.34 -0.42 24.86
C ASP A 487 13.75 -1.78 24.51
N VAL A 488 14.11 -2.83 25.29
CA VAL A 488 13.58 -4.19 25.07
C VAL A 488 13.39 -4.88 26.42
N VAL A 489 12.20 -5.44 26.66
CA VAL A 489 11.88 -6.27 27.81
C VAL A 489 11.45 -7.65 27.34
N VAL A 490 12.08 -8.69 27.86
CA VAL A 490 11.85 -10.09 27.50
C VAL A 490 11.26 -10.84 28.68
N TYR A 491 10.12 -11.47 28.50
CA TYR A 491 9.38 -12.18 29.53
C TYR A 491 9.49 -13.70 29.38
N ASP A 492 9.92 -14.36 30.43
CA ASP A 492 9.82 -15.81 30.60
C ASP A 492 8.81 -16.13 31.73
N SER A 493 7.54 -16.01 31.40
CA SER A 493 6.44 -16.18 32.36
C SER A 493 6.35 -17.61 32.92
N ILE A 494 6.89 -18.60 32.20
CA ILE A 494 6.91 -20.01 32.68
C ILE A 494 7.84 -20.16 33.87
N ASN A 495 8.98 -19.47 33.86
CA ASN A 495 9.99 -19.54 34.90
C ASN A 495 10.02 -18.30 35.82
N ALA A 496 8.98 -17.45 35.76
CA ALA A 496 8.86 -16.20 36.52
C ALA A 496 10.11 -15.30 36.43
N ARG A 497 10.64 -15.12 35.21
CA ARG A 497 11.85 -14.32 34.94
C ARG A 497 11.60 -13.22 33.92
N VAL A 498 12.27 -12.09 34.09
CA VAL A 498 12.26 -10.98 33.14
C VAL A 498 13.67 -10.48 32.88
N ALA A 499 13.99 -10.18 31.63
CA ALA A 499 15.25 -9.57 31.23
C ALA A 499 15.00 -8.22 30.56
N ILE A 500 15.65 -7.17 31.05
CA ILE A 500 15.54 -5.80 30.58
C ILE A 500 16.84 -5.43 29.90
N PHE A 501 16.76 -5.01 28.65
CA PHE A 501 17.88 -4.54 27.84
C PHE A 501 17.72 -3.07 27.54
N GLU A 502 18.78 -2.30 27.82
CA GLU A 502 18.95 -0.94 27.34
C GLU A 502 20.08 -0.93 26.33
N ALA A 503 19.81 -0.48 25.11
CA ALA A 503 20.74 -0.54 23.99
C ALA A 503 21.33 0.85 23.70
N LYS A 504 22.62 0.93 23.41
CA LYS A 504 23.30 2.13 22.98
C LYS A 504 24.12 1.86 21.72
N TYR A 505 24.21 2.85 20.87
CA TYR A 505 25.07 2.80 19.70
C TYR A 505 26.27 3.74 19.85
N THR A 506 27.44 3.27 19.45
CA THR A 506 28.63 4.10 19.41
C THR A 506 29.29 4.15 18.04
N LYS A 507 29.87 5.30 17.70
CA LYS A 507 30.64 5.49 16.47
C LYS A 507 32.11 5.04 16.58
N THR A 508 32.57 4.68 17.79
CA THR A 508 33.95 4.37 18.08
C THR A 508 34.07 3.08 18.89
N LEU A 509 34.87 2.12 18.41
CA LEU A 509 35.05 0.82 19.07
C LEU A 509 35.48 0.93 20.55
N GLY A 510 36.32 1.89 20.87
CA GLY A 510 36.81 2.10 22.22
C GLY A 510 35.75 2.59 23.22
N ASN A 511 34.59 3.03 22.77
CA ASN A 511 33.52 3.52 23.63
C ASN A 511 32.48 2.46 23.98
N LEU A 512 32.59 1.22 23.50
CA LEU A 512 31.61 0.16 23.77
C LEU A 512 31.38 -0.02 25.29
N GLU A 513 32.44 -0.04 26.08
CA GLU A 513 32.34 -0.24 27.53
C GLU A 513 31.63 0.93 28.22
N SER A 514 32.04 2.16 27.92
CA SER A 514 31.43 3.35 28.52
C SER A 514 29.96 3.54 28.13
N GLU A 515 29.56 3.12 26.90
CA GLU A 515 28.16 3.18 26.47
C GLU A 515 27.31 2.07 27.15
N CYS A 516 27.88 0.88 27.44
CA CYS A 516 27.21 -0.12 28.28
C CYS A 516 26.94 0.42 29.69
N GLU A 517 27.91 1.13 30.28
CA GLU A 517 27.77 1.74 31.61
C GLU A 517 26.68 2.80 31.63
N LYS A 518 26.60 3.64 30.59
CA LYS A 518 25.51 4.61 30.43
C LYS A 518 24.16 3.93 30.30
N ALA A 519 24.08 2.81 29.56
CA ALA A 519 22.86 2.02 29.44
C ALA A 519 22.40 1.47 30.80
N LEU A 520 23.31 0.91 31.58
CA LEU A 520 23.02 0.45 32.95
C LEU A 520 22.59 1.58 33.87
N GLN A 521 23.27 2.74 33.80
CA GLN A 521 22.90 3.93 34.56
C GLN A 521 21.47 4.41 34.20
N GLN A 522 21.10 4.36 32.92
CA GLN A 522 19.75 4.73 32.51
C GLN A 522 18.67 3.78 33.07
N ILE A 523 18.94 2.47 33.13
CA ILE A 523 18.03 1.51 33.78
C ILE A 523 17.80 1.87 35.25
N ASP A 524 18.87 2.29 35.95
CA ASP A 524 18.82 2.72 37.36
C ASP A 524 18.05 4.03 37.53
N ASP A 525 18.43 5.04 36.80
CA ASP A 525 17.85 6.38 36.88
C ASP A 525 16.36 6.40 36.59
N ARG A 526 15.92 5.50 35.72
CA ARG A 526 14.51 5.32 35.32
C ARG A 526 13.76 4.24 36.07
N MET A 527 14.44 3.53 36.99
CA MET A 527 13.86 2.48 37.84
C MET A 527 13.10 1.39 37.08
N TYR A 528 13.55 1.00 35.88
CA TYR A 528 12.85 0.04 35.02
C TYR A 528 12.63 -1.32 35.70
N ALA A 529 13.55 -1.78 36.54
CA ALA A 529 13.43 -3.06 37.25
C ALA A 529 12.33 -3.07 38.31
N LYS A 530 11.99 -1.90 38.89
CA LYS A 530 11.08 -1.80 40.03
C LYS A 530 9.65 -2.22 39.69
N GLU A 531 9.23 -2.03 38.47
CA GLU A 531 7.88 -2.39 38.01
C GLU A 531 7.64 -3.92 38.01
N TYR A 532 8.72 -4.71 37.97
CA TYR A 532 8.66 -6.17 37.86
C TYR A 532 8.93 -6.89 39.19
N GLU A 533 9.26 -6.17 40.27
CA GLU A 533 9.64 -6.76 41.57
C GLU A 533 8.52 -7.58 42.21
N ASP A 534 7.25 -7.21 41.97
CA ASP A 534 6.10 -7.93 42.55
C ASP A 534 5.65 -9.14 41.72
N ASP A 535 6.02 -9.21 40.43
CA ASP A 535 5.47 -10.17 39.46
C ASP A 535 6.48 -11.27 39.06
N TYR A 536 7.80 -11.02 39.24
CA TYR A 536 8.86 -11.91 38.76
C TYR A 536 9.90 -12.22 39.84
N ASP A 537 10.25 -13.53 39.97
CA ASP A 537 11.24 -14.01 40.94
C ASP A 537 12.68 -13.61 40.57
N GLN A 538 12.96 -13.43 39.26
CA GLN A 538 14.27 -13.04 38.76
C GLN A 538 14.16 -11.89 37.75
N ILE A 539 14.83 -10.81 38.06
CA ILE A 539 14.95 -9.62 37.19
C ILE A 539 16.40 -9.44 36.79
N LEU A 540 16.66 -9.47 35.49
CA LEU A 540 17.99 -9.35 34.91
C LEU A 540 18.08 -8.07 34.09
N CYS A 541 19.03 -7.20 34.40
CA CYS A 541 19.21 -5.93 33.72
C CYS A 541 20.54 -5.92 32.95
N TYR A 542 20.46 -5.59 31.67
CA TYR A 542 21.60 -5.56 30.76
C TYR A 542 21.73 -4.21 30.06
N GLY A 543 22.92 -3.61 30.15
CA GLY A 543 23.35 -2.58 29.22
C GLY A 543 24.05 -3.23 28.03
N ILE A 544 23.59 -2.96 26.83
CA ILE A 544 24.21 -3.45 25.60
C ILE A 544 24.61 -2.27 24.70
N SER A 545 25.85 -2.26 24.25
CA SER A 545 26.34 -1.26 23.31
C SER A 545 26.77 -1.90 22.01
N PHE A 546 26.51 -1.21 20.90
CA PHE A 546 26.80 -1.68 19.56
C PHE A 546 27.78 -0.76 18.83
N PHE A 547 28.71 -1.37 18.11
CA PHE A 547 29.59 -0.74 17.14
C PHE A 547 29.71 -1.65 15.91
N LYS A 548 29.05 -1.30 14.81
CA LYS A 548 29.05 -2.12 13.59
C LYS A 548 28.68 -3.59 13.91
N LYS A 549 29.51 -4.55 13.50
CA LYS A 549 29.33 -5.99 13.76
C LYS A 549 29.84 -6.45 15.14
N ARG A 550 29.90 -5.56 16.08
CA ARG A 550 30.36 -5.86 17.45
C ARG A 550 29.40 -5.29 18.47
N CYS A 551 29.23 -6.02 19.54
CA CYS A 551 28.56 -5.52 20.74
C CYS A 551 29.39 -5.84 21.97
N MET A 552 29.05 -5.17 23.05
CA MET A 552 29.45 -5.49 24.41
C MET A 552 28.22 -5.47 25.30
N VAL A 553 28.13 -6.41 26.21
CA VAL A 553 27.05 -6.52 27.17
C VAL A 553 27.63 -6.50 28.58
N LYS A 554 27.04 -5.69 29.43
CA LYS A 554 27.30 -5.70 30.86
C LYS A 554 25.99 -5.98 31.61
N LYS A 555 26.09 -6.72 32.68
CA LYS A 555 24.99 -6.97 33.61
C LYS A 555 25.10 -6.04 34.79
N LYS A 556 23.96 -5.62 35.33
CA LYS A 556 23.89 -4.95 36.62
C LYS A 556 24.16 -5.93 37.77
#